data_dbc5bafefce5844992acfa15fb90eda4
#
_entry.id   dbc5bafefce5844992acfa15fb90eda4
#
_cell.length_a   1.000
_cell.length_b   1.000
_cell.length_c   1.000
_cell.angle_alpha   90.00
_cell.angle_beta   90.00
_cell.angle_gamma   90.00
#
_symmetry.space_group_name_H-M   'P 1'
#
loop_
_entity.id
_entity.type
_entity.pdbx_description
1 polymer ?
#
loop_
_entity_poly.entity_id
_entity_poly.type
_entity_poly.pdbx_seq_one_letter_code
_entity_poly.pdbx_strand_id
1 'polypeptide(L)'
;YFCSMLKDNIYRKKRLIRSLLGVAALVATLYSCASMGRPDGGPFDETPPRFIGSTPAAGAVNTKKSKIVLDFDEFIKLEKASEKVVVSPPQLQQPEIKPGGKRITVNLLDSLKPNTTYTIDFSDAIVDNNEGNPLGNFAFTFSTGASIDTMEVSGTLLAVSYTHLRAHETSLHLV
;
A
#
# COMPACT_ATOMS: atom_id res chain seq x y z
N TYR A 1 -75.24 -41.57 7.65
CA TYR A 1 -74.15 -41.76 6.67
C TYR A 1 -73.70 -40.45 6.00
N PHE A 2 -74.60 -39.50 5.71
CA PHE A 2 -74.30 -38.29 4.97
C PHE A 2 -73.47 -37.26 5.82
N CYS A 3 -73.67 -37.21 7.13
CA CYS A 3 -73.04 -36.28 8.03
C CYS A 3 -71.54 -36.61 8.29
N SER A 4 -71.16 -37.89 8.19
CA SER A 4 -69.78 -38.36 8.34
C SER A 4 -68.94 -37.99 7.14
N MET A 5 -69.42 -38.14 5.93
CA MET A 5 -68.72 -37.78 4.68
C MET A 5 -68.44 -36.29 4.57
N LEU A 6 -69.35 -35.44 5.04
CA LEU A 6 -69.12 -33.99 5.04
C LEU A 6 -68.00 -33.57 6.03
N LYS A 7 -67.92 -34.20 7.15
CA LYS A 7 -66.89 -33.93 8.17
C LYS A 7 -65.50 -34.31 7.68
N ASP A 8 -65.37 -35.46 7.05
CA ASP A 8 -64.09 -35.94 6.51
C ASP A 8 -63.57 -35.06 5.35
N ASN A 9 -64.48 -34.52 4.54
CA ASN A 9 -64.12 -33.62 3.44
C ASN A 9 -63.63 -32.25 3.98
N ILE A 10 -64.21 -31.76 5.03
CA ILE A 10 -63.81 -30.52 5.72
C ILE A 10 -62.41 -30.69 6.39
N TYR A 11 -62.17 -31.82 7.05
CA TYR A 11 -60.88 -32.13 7.65
C TYR A 11 -59.79 -32.32 6.62
N ARG A 12 -60.06 -32.98 5.50
CA ARG A 12 -59.12 -33.10 4.36
C ARG A 12 -58.76 -31.74 3.76
N LYS A 13 -59.76 -30.87 3.54
CA LYS A 13 -59.50 -29.51 3.05
C LYS A 13 -58.65 -28.68 4.00
N LYS A 14 -58.95 -28.73 5.31
CA LYS A 14 -58.18 -28.05 6.33
C LYS A 14 -56.73 -28.55 6.42
N ARG A 15 -56.51 -29.84 6.25
CA ARG A 15 -55.17 -30.46 6.24
C ARG A 15 -54.38 -30.06 5.01
N LEU A 16 -55.01 -30.02 3.85
CA LEU A 16 -54.40 -29.54 2.59
C LEU A 16 -54.03 -28.07 2.69
N ILE A 17 -54.89 -27.21 3.20
CA ILE A 17 -54.61 -25.78 3.37
C ILE A 17 -53.42 -25.55 4.31
N ARG A 18 -53.36 -26.28 5.45
CA ARG A 18 -52.23 -26.21 6.34
C ARG A 18 -50.92 -26.67 5.74
N SER A 19 -50.96 -27.73 4.95
CA SER A 19 -49.78 -28.21 4.22
C SER A 19 -49.30 -27.20 3.16
N LEU A 20 -50.24 -26.58 2.43
CA LEU A 20 -49.95 -25.56 1.43
C LEU A 20 -49.35 -24.31 2.05
N LEU A 21 -49.88 -23.85 3.21
CA LEU A 21 -49.34 -22.74 3.98
C LEU A 21 -47.92 -23.04 4.49
N GLY A 22 -47.67 -24.27 4.95
CA GLY A 22 -46.33 -24.69 5.37
C GLY A 22 -45.31 -24.68 4.23
N VAL A 23 -45.70 -25.18 3.05
CA VAL A 23 -44.84 -25.13 1.88
C VAL A 23 -44.59 -23.69 1.39
N ALA A 24 -45.62 -22.84 1.41
CA ALA A 24 -45.50 -21.42 1.04
C ALA A 24 -44.55 -20.67 2.00
N ALA A 25 -44.64 -20.92 3.30
CA ALA A 25 -43.73 -20.33 4.29
C ALA A 25 -42.28 -20.82 4.10
N LEU A 26 -42.10 -22.12 3.77
CA LEU A 26 -40.75 -22.67 3.49
C LEU A 26 -40.14 -22.06 2.23
N VAL A 27 -40.95 -21.88 1.18
CA VAL A 27 -40.51 -21.23 -0.07
C VAL A 27 -40.16 -19.75 0.19
N ALA A 28 -40.96 -19.04 0.98
CA ALA A 28 -40.69 -17.63 1.31
C ALA A 28 -39.36 -17.46 2.09
N THR A 29 -38.99 -18.41 2.92
CA THR A 29 -37.70 -18.37 3.63
C THR A 29 -36.49 -18.64 2.69
N LEU A 30 -36.69 -19.41 1.62
CA LEU A 30 -35.65 -19.69 0.63
C LEU A 30 -35.40 -18.50 -0.33
N TYR A 31 -36.38 -17.61 -0.50
CA TYR A 31 -36.22 -16.39 -1.31
C TYR A 31 -35.63 -15.20 -0.54
N SER A 32 -35.27 -15.34 0.73
CA SER A 32 -34.55 -14.34 1.48
C SER A 32 -33.07 -14.33 1.03
N CYS A 33 -32.82 -14.00 -0.22
CA CYS A 33 -31.47 -13.60 -0.67
C CYS A 33 -31.16 -12.26 -0.01
N ALA A 34 -30.33 -12.30 1.02
CA ALA A 34 -29.64 -11.10 1.49
C ALA A 34 -28.73 -10.63 0.34
N SER A 35 -29.18 -9.61 -0.41
CA SER A 35 -28.28 -8.88 -1.30
C SER A 35 -27.24 -8.21 -0.39
N MET A 36 -26.02 -8.73 -0.38
CA MET A 36 -24.89 -7.99 0.13
C MET A 36 -24.73 -6.77 -0.78
N GLY A 37 -25.30 -5.64 -0.36
CA GLY A 37 -24.93 -4.35 -0.93
C GLY A 37 -23.43 -4.21 -0.74
N ARG A 38 -22.68 -4.16 -1.83
CA ARG A 38 -21.30 -3.66 -1.75
C ARG A 38 -21.42 -2.26 -1.21
N PRO A 39 -20.77 -1.91 -0.08
CA PRO A 39 -20.69 -0.53 0.31
C PRO A 39 -20.06 0.19 -0.87
N ASP A 40 -20.79 1.15 -1.45
CA ASP A 40 -20.22 2.06 -2.41
C ASP A 40 -19.07 2.75 -1.67
N GLY A 41 -17.84 2.51 -2.12
CA GLY A 41 -16.67 3.16 -1.57
C GLY A 41 -16.91 4.67 -1.56
N GLY A 42 -16.40 5.37 -0.54
CA GLY A 42 -16.43 6.82 -0.50
C GLY A 42 -15.80 7.43 -1.77
N PRO A 43 -15.78 8.75 -1.89
CA PRO A 43 -15.09 9.42 -2.98
C PRO A 43 -13.62 8.93 -3.02
N PHE A 44 -13.10 8.74 -4.22
CA PHE A 44 -11.74 8.31 -4.45
C PHE A 44 -10.77 9.31 -3.81
N ASP A 45 -9.84 8.83 -2.98
CA ASP A 45 -8.83 9.67 -2.34
C ASP A 45 -7.63 9.82 -3.29
N GLU A 46 -7.33 11.05 -3.68
CA GLU A 46 -6.19 11.42 -4.51
C GLU A 46 -5.02 11.96 -3.67
N THR A 47 -5.16 11.97 -2.35
CA THR A 47 -4.15 12.53 -1.44
C THR A 47 -3.01 11.53 -1.28
N PRO A 48 -1.75 11.92 -1.51
CA PRO A 48 -0.61 11.05 -1.25
C PRO A 48 -0.33 10.92 0.25
N PRO A 49 0.28 9.81 0.71
CA PRO A 49 0.71 9.64 2.07
C PRO A 49 1.70 10.73 2.48
N ARG A 50 1.73 11.07 3.77
CA ARG A 50 2.65 12.07 4.33
C ARG A 50 3.57 11.45 5.36
N PHE A 51 4.84 11.81 5.28
CA PHE A 51 5.80 11.48 6.31
C PHE A 51 5.53 12.30 7.59
N ILE A 52 5.36 11.61 8.73
CA ILE A 52 5.10 12.22 10.04
C ILE A 52 6.40 12.34 10.85
N GLY A 53 7.20 11.28 10.84
CA GLY A 53 8.41 11.25 11.66
C GLY A 53 9.21 9.97 11.51
N SER A 54 10.34 9.90 12.22
CA SER A 54 11.22 8.74 12.14
C SER A 54 12.01 8.52 13.43
N THR A 55 12.52 7.31 13.55
CA THR A 55 13.49 6.95 14.59
C THR A 55 14.67 6.21 13.94
N PRO A 56 15.89 6.79 13.95
CA PRO A 56 16.28 8.13 14.45
C PRO A 56 15.56 9.25 13.68
N ALA A 57 15.59 10.47 14.21
CA ALA A 57 15.00 11.62 13.53
C ALA A 57 15.67 11.86 12.17
N ALA A 58 14.92 12.43 11.22
CA ALA A 58 15.50 12.81 9.94
C ALA A 58 16.62 13.85 10.17
N GLY A 59 17.74 13.65 9.50
CA GLY A 59 18.92 14.49 9.73
C GLY A 59 19.65 14.25 11.04
N ALA A 60 19.37 13.16 11.76
CA ALA A 60 20.09 12.84 13.01
C ALA A 60 21.58 12.62 12.77
N VAL A 61 22.40 13.14 13.68
CA VAL A 61 23.86 12.97 13.71
C VAL A 61 24.29 12.08 14.87
N ASN A 62 25.52 11.58 14.83
CA ASN A 62 26.09 10.68 15.84
C ASN A 62 25.23 9.41 16.07
N THR A 63 24.51 8.97 15.06
CA THR A 63 23.60 7.83 15.13
C THR A 63 24.39 6.52 15.05
N LYS A 64 24.18 5.63 16.02
CA LYS A 64 24.76 4.27 16.03
C LYS A 64 23.73 3.18 15.68
N LYS A 65 22.51 3.59 15.41
CA LYS A 65 21.39 2.65 15.14
C LYS A 65 21.37 2.28 13.67
N SER A 66 21.43 0.99 13.37
CA SER A 66 21.25 0.44 12.02
C SER A 66 19.77 0.22 11.67
N LYS A 67 18.88 0.26 12.67
CA LYS A 67 17.43 0.13 12.48
C LYS A 67 16.79 1.51 12.42
N ILE A 68 16.14 1.76 11.30
CA ILE A 68 15.41 3.00 11.01
C ILE A 68 13.93 2.67 10.93
N VAL A 69 13.09 3.50 11.53
CA VAL A 69 11.65 3.42 11.48
C VAL A 69 11.11 4.73 10.94
N LEU A 70 10.31 4.66 9.90
CA LEU A 70 9.66 5.81 9.27
C LEU A 70 8.16 5.69 9.51
N ASP A 71 7.53 6.74 10.02
CA ASP A 71 6.09 6.79 10.34
C ASP A 71 5.36 7.72 9.36
N PHE A 72 4.16 7.26 8.92
CA PHE A 72 3.30 7.95 7.96
C PHE A 72 1.90 8.16 8.54
N ASP A 73 1.14 9.09 7.97
CA ASP A 73 -0.21 9.43 8.40
C ASP A 73 -1.25 8.35 8.01
N GLU A 74 -0.95 7.56 6.99
CA GLU A 74 -1.85 6.53 6.47
C GLU A 74 -1.15 5.18 6.23
N PHE A 75 -1.94 4.17 5.83
CA PHE A 75 -1.43 2.85 5.48
C PHE A 75 -0.68 2.89 4.16
N ILE A 76 0.56 2.41 4.17
CA ILE A 76 1.45 2.46 3.01
C ILE A 76 1.88 1.06 2.57
N LYS A 77 2.22 0.95 1.30
CA LYS A 77 2.91 -0.20 0.71
C LYS A 77 4.14 0.26 -0.06
N LEU A 78 5.03 -0.68 -0.32
CA LEU A 78 6.22 -0.43 -1.13
C LEU A 78 6.06 -1.13 -2.47
N GLU A 79 6.20 -0.37 -3.55
CA GLU A 79 6.18 -0.88 -4.90
C GLU A 79 7.60 -1.01 -5.44
N LYS A 80 7.95 -2.23 -5.89
CA LYS A 80 9.27 -2.55 -6.48
C LYS A 80 10.44 -2.07 -5.62
N ALA A 81 10.36 -2.29 -4.29
CA ALA A 81 11.37 -1.82 -3.34
C ALA A 81 12.79 -2.24 -3.70
N SER A 82 12.99 -3.45 -4.23
CA SER A 82 14.30 -3.97 -4.64
C SER A 82 14.92 -3.23 -5.83
N GLU A 83 14.11 -2.56 -6.65
CA GLU A 83 14.56 -1.83 -7.83
C GLU A 83 14.69 -0.33 -7.56
N LYS A 84 13.77 0.22 -6.75
CA LYS A 84 13.63 1.67 -6.56
C LYS A 84 14.36 2.18 -5.31
N VAL A 85 14.52 1.35 -4.27
CA VAL A 85 15.15 1.81 -3.02
C VAL A 85 16.65 1.64 -3.09
N VAL A 86 17.36 2.75 -2.95
CA VAL A 86 18.81 2.81 -2.98
C VAL A 86 19.36 3.29 -1.66
N VAL A 87 20.38 2.60 -1.13
CA VAL A 87 21.10 3.01 0.07
C VAL A 87 22.50 3.49 -0.28
N SER A 88 22.84 4.68 0.13
CA SER A 88 24.17 5.27 -0.03
C SER A 88 24.80 5.54 1.34
N PRO A 89 26.06 5.14 1.58
CA PRO A 89 26.92 4.35 0.69
C PRO A 89 26.39 2.92 0.48
N PRO A 90 26.79 2.27 -0.64
CA PRO A 90 26.36 0.92 -0.97
C PRO A 90 26.68 -0.06 0.16
N GLN A 91 25.74 -0.93 0.44
CA GLN A 91 25.88 -1.98 1.44
C GLN A 91 26.37 -3.28 0.79
N LEU A 92 27.13 -4.09 1.54
CA LEU A 92 27.56 -5.44 1.11
C LEU A 92 26.37 -6.41 1.19
N GLN A 93 25.58 -6.28 2.25
CA GLN A 93 24.37 -7.05 2.44
C GLN A 93 23.16 -6.18 2.11
N GLN A 94 22.23 -6.75 1.35
CA GLN A 94 21.02 -6.01 0.99
C GLN A 94 20.21 -5.65 2.24
N PRO A 95 19.82 -4.38 2.43
CA PRO A 95 19.06 -3.96 3.59
C PRO A 95 17.70 -4.63 3.63
N GLU A 96 17.25 -4.95 4.83
CA GLU A 96 15.93 -5.52 5.04
C GLU A 96 14.90 -4.41 5.20
N ILE A 97 13.99 -4.28 4.23
CA ILE A 97 12.96 -3.23 4.20
C ILE A 97 11.60 -3.87 4.37
N LYS A 98 10.89 -3.53 5.45
CA LYS A 98 9.59 -4.10 5.80
C LYS A 98 8.54 -3.01 5.95
N PRO A 99 7.54 -2.94 5.06
CA PRO A 99 6.36 -2.13 5.31
C PRO A 99 5.46 -2.82 6.34
N GLY A 100 4.83 -2.05 7.21
CA GLY A 100 3.94 -2.55 8.24
C GLY A 100 2.90 -1.51 8.66
N GLY A 101 1.74 -1.53 8.02
CA GLY A 101 0.69 -0.56 8.28
C GLY A 101 1.08 0.85 7.89
N LYS A 102 1.16 1.75 8.85
CA LYS A 102 1.56 3.16 8.67
C LYS A 102 3.07 3.38 8.82
N ARG A 103 3.87 2.34 8.67
CA ARG A 103 5.27 2.37 9.08
C ARG A 103 6.15 1.58 8.11
N ILE A 104 7.36 2.10 7.85
CA ILE A 104 8.42 1.35 7.17
C ILE A 104 9.55 1.12 8.16
N THR A 105 10.00 -0.11 8.28
CA THR A 105 11.21 -0.45 9.03
C THR A 105 12.31 -0.83 8.06
N VAL A 106 13.45 -0.14 8.15
CA VAL A 106 14.66 -0.44 7.41
C VAL A 106 15.72 -0.92 8.38
N ASN A 107 16.29 -2.08 8.11
CA ASN A 107 17.40 -2.67 8.84
C ASN A 107 18.63 -2.71 7.94
N LEU A 108 19.64 -1.93 8.27
CA LEU A 108 20.95 -2.03 7.63
C LEU A 108 21.71 -3.18 8.29
N LEU A 109 22.02 -4.21 7.50
CA LEU A 109 22.65 -5.44 8.01
C LEU A 109 24.16 -5.29 8.17
N ASP A 110 24.77 -4.37 7.41
CA ASP A 110 26.17 -4.07 7.54
C ASP A 110 26.47 -3.18 8.76
N SER A 111 27.66 -3.31 9.29
CA SER A 111 28.15 -2.39 10.33
C SER A 111 28.29 -0.98 9.77
N LEU A 112 27.71 -0.02 10.47
CA LEU A 112 27.78 1.38 10.07
C LEU A 112 29.23 1.88 10.14
N LYS A 113 29.70 2.50 9.06
CA LYS A 113 31.01 3.16 9.02
C LYS A 113 31.00 4.42 9.90
N PRO A 114 32.07 4.72 10.61
CA PRO A 114 32.16 5.94 11.40
C PRO A 114 32.25 7.17 10.50
N ASN A 115 31.80 8.32 10.99
CA ASN A 115 31.82 9.61 10.29
C ASN A 115 31.30 9.56 8.85
N THR A 116 30.17 8.89 8.67
CA THR A 116 29.59 8.63 7.34
C THR A 116 28.14 9.06 7.32
N THR A 117 27.75 9.78 6.28
CA THR A 117 26.36 10.12 6.01
C THR A 117 25.71 9.01 5.21
N TYR A 118 24.55 8.55 5.69
CA TYR A 118 23.73 7.51 5.04
C TYR A 118 22.48 8.16 4.49
N THR A 119 22.19 7.86 3.23
CA THR A 119 20.95 8.24 2.56
C THR A 119 20.22 7.00 2.07
N ILE A 120 18.96 6.89 2.41
CA ILE A 120 18.05 5.87 1.90
C ILE A 120 17.07 6.58 0.99
N ASP A 121 17.25 6.41 -0.30
CA ASP A 121 16.38 6.98 -1.31
C ASP A 121 15.30 5.96 -1.66
N PHE A 122 14.05 6.31 -1.44
CA PHE A 122 12.88 5.50 -1.76
C PHE A 122 12.31 5.85 -3.14
N SER A 123 12.77 6.96 -3.74
CA SER A 123 12.21 7.47 -4.99
C SER A 123 10.67 7.55 -4.89
N ASP A 124 9.94 6.94 -5.80
CA ASP A 124 8.48 6.83 -5.84
C ASP A 124 7.95 5.46 -5.36
N ALA A 125 8.75 4.71 -4.60
CA ALA A 125 8.38 3.38 -4.14
C ALA A 125 7.29 3.38 -3.05
N ILE A 126 7.18 4.47 -2.28
CA ILE A 126 6.19 4.59 -1.20
C ILE A 126 4.88 5.06 -1.79
N VAL A 127 3.85 4.23 -1.67
CA VAL A 127 2.51 4.55 -2.17
C VAL A 127 1.47 4.23 -1.09
N ASP A 128 0.33 4.90 -1.16
CA ASP A 128 -0.84 4.56 -0.37
C ASP A 128 -1.29 3.13 -0.65
N ASN A 129 -1.77 2.45 0.39
CA ASN A 129 -2.18 1.05 0.31
C ASN A 129 -3.50 0.84 -0.44
N ASN A 130 -4.40 1.81 -0.41
CA ASN A 130 -5.75 1.69 -0.97
C ASN A 130 -5.77 2.08 -2.45
N GLU A 131 -5.51 3.34 -2.75
CA GLU A 131 -5.61 3.92 -4.07
C GLU A 131 -4.30 3.81 -4.87
N GLY A 132 -3.16 3.71 -4.16
CA GLY A 132 -1.83 3.62 -4.77
C GLY A 132 -1.22 4.97 -5.14
N ASN A 133 -1.67 6.06 -4.50
CA ASN A 133 -1.11 7.39 -4.69
C ASN A 133 0.34 7.44 -4.22
N PRO A 134 1.31 7.84 -5.06
CA PRO A 134 2.70 7.88 -4.65
C PRO A 134 3.00 9.09 -3.75
N LEU A 135 3.82 8.88 -2.71
CA LEU A 135 4.37 9.96 -1.90
C LEU A 135 5.23 10.92 -2.76
N GLY A 136 5.77 10.42 -3.84
CA GLY A 136 6.75 11.12 -4.67
C GLY A 136 8.18 10.80 -4.24
N ASN A 137 9.13 11.61 -4.68
CA ASN A 137 10.54 11.40 -4.38
C ASN A 137 10.80 11.63 -2.88
N PHE A 138 11.08 10.56 -2.15
CA PHE A 138 11.36 10.61 -0.72
C PHE A 138 12.72 9.99 -0.40
N ALA A 139 13.57 10.76 0.25
CA ALA A 139 14.87 10.32 0.74
C ALA A 139 15.01 10.59 2.24
N PHE A 140 15.53 9.62 2.97
CA PHE A 140 15.82 9.71 4.39
C PHE A 140 17.32 9.73 4.62
N THR A 141 17.82 10.71 5.37
CA THR A 141 19.24 10.90 5.63
C THR A 141 19.55 10.96 7.12
N PHE A 142 20.66 10.35 7.51
CA PHE A 142 21.24 10.45 8.87
C PHE A 142 22.75 10.30 8.79
N SER A 143 23.47 10.68 9.86
CA SER A 143 24.93 10.54 9.92
C SER A 143 25.37 9.81 11.17
N THR A 144 26.41 9.01 11.03
CA THR A 144 27.17 8.42 12.16
C THR A 144 28.21 9.38 12.72
N GLY A 145 28.52 10.45 11.97
CA GLY A 145 29.41 11.52 12.34
C GLY A 145 28.71 12.72 13.01
N ALA A 146 29.45 13.76 13.32
CA ALA A 146 28.95 14.96 13.96
C ALA A 146 28.20 15.91 13.01
N SER A 147 28.30 15.70 11.72
CA SER A 147 27.64 16.50 10.68
C SER A 147 27.07 15.60 9.60
N ILE A 148 26.14 16.15 8.82
CA ILE A 148 25.67 15.55 7.56
C ILE A 148 26.46 16.18 6.44
N ASP A 149 26.99 15.34 5.55
CA ASP A 149 27.66 15.83 4.35
C ASP A 149 26.62 16.37 3.38
N THR A 150 26.74 17.64 3.05
CA THR A 150 25.93 18.32 2.05
C THR A 150 26.80 18.61 0.85
N MET A 151 26.93 17.62 -0.04
CA MET A 151 27.66 17.79 -1.29
C MET A 151 26.67 18.14 -2.39
N GLU A 152 26.93 19.26 -3.06
CA GLU A 152 26.19 19.67 -4.24
C GLU A 152 27.06 19.46 -5.47
N VAL A 153 26.52 18.82 -6.49
CA VAL A 153 27.16 18.69 -7.79
C VAL A 153 26.32 19.46 -8.81
N SER A 154 26.91 20.52 -9.33
CA SER A 154 26.31 21.28 -10.42
C SER A 154 27.08 21.07 -11.72
N GLY A 155 26.39 20.98 -12.82
CA GLY A 155 27.01 20.79 -14.13
C GLY A 155 26.07 21.20 -15.26
N THR A 156 26.65 21.45 -16.44
CA THR A 156 25.89 21.73 -17.64
C THR A 156 25.82 20.49 -18.51
N LEU A 157 24.62 20.02 -18.81
CA LEU A 157 24.42 18.97 -19.79
C LEU A 157 24.51 19.55 -21.19
N LEU A 158 25.53 19.16 -21.93
CA LEU A 158 25.66 19.49 -23.35
C LEU A 158 25.18 18.31 -24.19
N ALA A 159 24.19 18.54 -25.02
CA ALA A 159 23.79 17.55 -26.01
C ALA A 159 24.91 17.43 -27.06
N VAL A 160 25.57 16.28 -27.07
CA VAL A 160 26.55 15.96 -28.14
C VAL A 160 25.79 15.31 -29.30
N SER A 161 25.68 16.03 -30.39
CA SER A 161 25.11 15.49 -31.61
C SER A 161 26.16 14.57 -32.31
N TYR A 162 25.95 13.26 -32.19
CA TYR A 162 26.74 12.29 -32.96
C TYR A 162 26.17 12.21 -34.36
N THR A 163 26.91 12.66 -35.35
CA THR A 163 26.52 12.68 -36.77
C THR A 163 26.38 11.29 -37.38
N HIS A 164 26.67 10.22 -36.68
CA HIS A 164 26.65 8.84 -37.17
C HIS A 164 25.67 7.88 -36.50
N LEU A 165 24.92 8.32 -35.52
CA LEU A 165 23.81 7.53 -34.98
C LEU A 165 22.53 8.05 -35.63
N ARG A 166 21.89 7.20 -36.44
CA ARG A 166 20.51 7.42 -36.87
C ARG A 166 19.71 7.69 -35.62
N ALA A 167 19.14 8.89 -35.54
CA ALA A 167 18.24 9.28 -34.53
C ALA A 167 17.02 8.33 -34.54
N HIS A 168 17.04 7.30 -33.71
CA HIS A 168 15.85 6.66 -33.22
C HIS A 168 15.60 7.23 -31.83
N GLU A 169 14.74 8.24 -31.83
CA GLU A 169 13.82 8.54 -30.72
C GLU A 169 14.43 8.59 -29.33
N THR A 170 15.07 9.67 -28.97
CA THR A 170 15.12 10.09 -27.59
C THR A 170 14.50 11.47 -27.48
N SER A 171 13.18 11.52 -27.40
CA SER A 171 12.51 12.67 -26.83
C SER A 171 12.66 12.60 -25.31
N LEU A 172 13.72 13.18 -24.79
CA LEU A 172 13.82 13.50 -23.37
C LEU A 172 12.89 14.70 -23.12
N HIS A 173 11.70 14.43 -22.64
CA HIS A 173 10.89 15.44 -21.98
C HIS A 173 11.54 15.74 -20.63
N LEU A 174 12.35 16.77 -20.58
CA LEU A 174 12.74 17.45 -19.36
C LEU A 174 11.61 18.42 -19.00
N VAL A 175 10.90 18.11 -17.94
CA VAL A 175 10.05 19.06 -17.20
C VAL A 175 10.76 19.40 -15.92
#